data_32125256482a4de6924d07fef0db928f
#
_entry.id   32125256482a4de6924d07fef0db928f
#
_cell.length_a   1.000
_cell.length_b   1.000
_cell.length_c   1.000
_cell.angle_alpha   90.00
_cell.angle_beta   90.00
_cell.angle_gamma   90.00
#
_symmetry.space_group_name_H-M   'P 1'
#
loop_
_entity.id
_entity.type
_entity.pdbx_description
1 polymer ?
#
loop_
_entity_poly.entity_id
_entity_poly.type
_entity_poly.pdbx_seq_one_letter_code
_entity_poly.pdbx_strand_id
1 'polypeptide(L)'
;MIGVLVSGEGTNLQALIDAGLPIAAVASNRAGARALERAAEAHIPARVFAAADYPDRHARDRELAEWLLLRGVDLVVLAGYMHLLTQSFLERFPDRIVNVHPSLLPDFPGARAVEDALSAGVETTGVTVHYVDEGLDTGAVIRQEPVPVEPRTTLVERIHAVEHRLLPEVVHELCAR
;
A
#
# COMPACT_ATOMS: atom_id res chain seq x y z
N MET A 1 5.96 -5.77 13.89
CA MET A 1 6.85 -5.63 12.70
C MET A 1 6.02 -5.48 11.44
N ILE A 2 6.49 -4.70 10.47
CA ILE A 2 5.72 -4.35 9.26
C ILE A 2 6.12 -5.24 8.08
N GLY A 3 5.14 -5.73 7.33
CA GLY A 3 5.33 -6.27 5.99
C GLY A 3 4.78 -5.29 4.94
N VAL A 4 5.55 -4.97 3.91
CA VAL A 4 5.12 -4.02 2.87
C VAL A 4 4.91 -4.75 1.55
N LEU A 5 3.73 -4.59 0.95
CA LEU A 5 3.39 -5.15 -0.36
C LEU A 5 3.47 -4.05 -1.43
N VAL A 6 4.15 -4.34 -2.53
CA VAL A 6 4.46 -3.38 -3.59
C VAL A 6 4.26 -3.99 -4.98
N SER A 7 4.05 -3.15 -6.02
CA SER A 7 4.00 -3.61 -7.42
C SER A 7 4.89 -2.79 -8.37
N GLY A 8 5.44 -1.66 -7.95
CA GLY A 8 6.10 -0.71 -8.86
C GLY A 8 7.30 0.03 -8.25
N GLU A 9 7.32 1.35 -8.41
CA GLU A 9 8.43 2.25 -8.05
C GLU A 9 8.82 2.22 -6.56
N GLY A 10 7.87 1.98 -5.66
CA GLY A 10 8.14 1.85 -4.22
C GLY A 10 8.47 3.18 -3.53
N THR A 11 7.95 4.30 -3.99
CA THR A 11 8.18 5.60 -3.34
C THR A 11 7.55 5.66 -1.94
N ASN A 12 6.39 5.05 -1.75
CA ASN A 12 5.76 4.88 -0.44
C ASN A 12 6.56 3.94 0.47
N LEU A 13 7.16 2.85 -0.08
CA LEU A 13 8.10 2.01 0.66
C LEU A 13 9.31 2.82 1.12
N GLN A 14 9.87 3.66 0.24
CA GLN A 14 11.01 4.53 0.61
C GLN A 14 10.64 5.46 1.75
N ALA A 15 9.46 6.07 1.71
CA ALA A 15 9.00 6.95 2.80
C ALA A 15 8.89 6.21 4.15
N LEU A 16 8.45 4.95 4.14
CA LEU A 16 8.42 4.11 5.35
C LEU A 16 9.84 3.77 5.86
N ILE A 17 10.78 3.51 4.95
CA ILE A 17 12.19 3.25 5.28
C ILE A 17 12.83 4.50 5.88
N ASP A 18 12.66 5.66 5.24
CA ASP A 18 13.22 6.94 5.67
C ASP A 18 12.67 7.39 7.03
N ALA A 19 11.43 7.00 7.36
CA ALA A 19 10.83 7.21 8.67
C ALA A 19 11.36 6.26 9.77
N GLY A 20 12.26 5.34 9.44
CA GLY A 20 12.86 4.40 10.39
C GLY A 20 11.89 3.36 10.96
N LEU A 21 10.81 3.05 10.23
CA LEU A 21 9.81 2.09 10.67
C LEU A 21 10.34 0.64 10.65
N PRO A 22 9.87 -0.24 11.54
CA PRO A 22 10.41 -1.60 11.71
C PRO A 22 9.90 -2.55 10.62
N ILE A 23 10.39 -2.40 9.37
CA ILE A 23 10.00 -3.22 8.23
C ILE A 23 10.77 -4.54 8.27
N ALA A 24 10.05 -5.66 8.46
CA ALA A 24 10.62 -7.00 8.51
C ALA A 24 10.71 -7.68 7.14
N ALA A 25 9.85 -7.27 6.19
CA ALA A 25 9.75 -7.93 4.90
C ALA A 25 9.10 -7.03 3.84
N VAL A 26 9.54 -7.17 2.60
CA VAL A 26 8.91 -6.57 1.42
C VAL A 26 8.50 -7.67 0.44
N ALA A 27 7.27 -7.68 -0.01
CA ALA A 27 6.81 -8.61 -1.02
C ALA A 27 6.31 -7.86 -2.27
N SER A 28 6.64 -8.40 -3.44
CA SER A 28 6.15 -7.87 -4.72
C SER A 28 5.49 -8.96 -5.55
N ASN A 29 4.46 -8.59 -6.30
CA ASN A 29 3.88 -9.45 -7.34
C ASN A 29 4.63 -9.37 -8.68
N ARG A 30 5.68 -8.55 -8.78
CA ARG A 30 6.46 -8.28 -10.01
C ARG A 30 7.95 -8.32 -9.72
N ALA A 31 8.67 -9.15 -10.48
CA ALA A 31 10.13 -9.28 -10.33
C ALA A 31 10.89 -8.00 -10.71
N GLY A 32 10.35 -7.21 -11.65
CA GLY A 32 10.95 -5.94 -12.09
C GLY A 32 10.51 -4.70 -11.28
N ALA A 33 9.89 -4.88 -10.11
CA ALA A 33 9.51 -3.74 -9.28
C ALA A 33 10.75 -3.07 -8.68
N ARG A 34 10.94 -1.77 -8.93
CA ARG A 34 12.06 -0.98 -8.36
C ARG A 34 12.03 -0.94 -6.82
N ALA A 35 10.86 -1.15 -6.24
CA ALA A 35 10.71 -1.31 -4.79
C ALA A 35 11.59 -2.43 -4.21
N LEU A 36 11.91 -3.48 -4.98
CA LEU A 36 12.81 -4.56 -4.54
C LEU A 36 14.26 -4.09 -4.41
N GLU A 37 14.70 -3.18 -5.29
CA GLU A 37 16.03 -2.55 -5.21
C GLU A 37 16.14 -1.70 -3.95
N ARG A 38 15.11 -0.90 -3.64
CA ARG A 38 15.03 -0.10 -2.40
C ARG A 38 15.08 -0.97 -1.14
N ALA A 39 14.38 -2.10 -1.15
CA ALA A 39 14.43 -3.07 -0.05
C ALA A 39 15.84 -3.64 0.13
N ALA A 40 16.51 -3.99 -0.98
CA ALA A 40 17.87 -4.52 -0.96
C ALA A 40 18.88 -3.48 -0.44
N GLU A 41 18.79 -2.23 -0.90
CA GLU A 41 19.62 -1.11 -0.42
C GLU A 41 19.46 -0.87 1.09
N ALA A 42 18.23 -1.05 1.60
CA ALA A 42 17.91 -0.96 3.02
C ALA A 42 18.18 -2.25 3.81
N HIS A 43 18.73 -3.30 3.18
CA HIS A 43 18.98 -4.62 3.77
C HIS A 43 17.71 -5.30 4.32
N ILE A 44 16.53 -5.01 3.74
CA ILE A 44 15.26 -5.61 4.11
C ILE A 44 15.02 -6.87 3.27
N PRO A 45 14.70 -8.03 3.87
CA PRO A 45 14.36 -9.24 3.15
C PRO A 45 13.20 -8.99 2.18
N ALA A 46 13.40 -9.33 0.90
CA ALA A 46 12.38 -9.16 -0.13
C ALA A 46 12.14 -10.45 -0.91
N ARG A 47 10.87 -10.67 -1.35
CA ARG A 47 10.51 -11.83 -2.16
C ARG A 47 9.44 -11.46 -3.19
N VAL A 48 9.54 -12.12 -4.36
CA VAL A 48 8.54 -12.00 -5.44
C VAL A 48 7.52 -13.14 -5.33
N PHE A 49 6.24 -12.79 -5.46
CA PHE A 49 5.10 -13.70 -5.50
C PHE A 49 4.32 -13.44 -6.81
N ALA A 50 4.94 -13.79 -7.94
CA ALA A 50 4.34 -13.57 -9.24
C ALA A 50 3.15 -14.51 -9.47
N ALA A 51 2.07 -13.99 -10.08
CA ALA A 51 0.87 -14.79 -10.31
C ALA A 51 1.12 -16.05 -11.19
N ALA A 52 2.11 -15.99 -12.08
CA ALA A 52 2.48 -17.10 -12.95
C ALA A 52 3.14 -18.28 -12.22
N ASP A 53 3.66 -18.06 -11.01
CA ASP A 53 4.36 -19.10 -10.22
C ASP A 53 3.41 -19.95 -9.37
N TYR A 54 2.10 -19.64 -9.40
CA TYR A 54 1.09 -20.28 -8.56
C TYR A 54 -0.11 -20.77 -9.39
N PRO A 55 -0.75 -21.88 -8.98
CA PRO A 55 -1.92 -22.39 -9.66
C PRO A 55 -3.12 -21.43 -9.63
N ASP A 56 -3.21 -20.63 -8.58
CA ASP A 56 -4.24 -19.60 -8.39
C ASP A 56 -3.81 -18.54 -7.35
N ARG A 57 -4.64 -17.50 -7.23
CA ARG A 57 -4.39 -16.43 -6.27
C ARG A 57 -4.47 -16.86 -4.81
N HIS A 58 -5.26 -17.89 -4.49
CA HIS A 58 -5.39 -18.39 -3.12
C HIS A 58 -4.11 -19.10 -2.66
N ALA A 59 -3.50 -19.90 -3.55
CA ALA A 59 -2.21 -20.54 -3.27
C ALA A 59 -1.11 -19.50 -3.05
N ARG A 60 -1.05 -18.49 -3.93
CA ARG A 60 -0.10 -17.36 -3.81
C ARG A 60 -0.26 -16.63 -2.48
N ASP A 61 -1.47 -16.19 -2.16
CA ASP A 61 -1.75 -15.36 -0.99
C ASP A 61 -1.54 -16.14 0.32
N ARG A 62 -1.82 -17.44 0.33
CA ARG A 62 -1.52 -18.31 1.48
C ARG A 62 -0.01 -18.37 1.74
N GLU A 63 0.80 -18.62 0.70
CA GLU A 63 2.26 -18.67 0.85
C GLU A 63 2.83 -17.29 1.20
N LEU A 64 2.29 -16.21 0.63
CA LEU A 64 2.65 -14.85 0.98
C LEU A 64 2.38 -14.56 2.47
N ALA A 65 1.19 -14.92 2.97
CA ALA A 65 0.85 -14.72 4.38
C ALA A 65 1.77 -15.52 5.31
N GLU A 66 2.04 -16.79 4.99
CA GLU A 66 2.96 -17.62 5.76
C GLU A 66 4.37 -17.04 5.78
N TRP A 67 4.87 -16.57 4.63
CA TRP A 67 6.20 -15.98 4.52
C TRP A 67 6.33 -14.70 5.35
N LEU A 68 5.30 -13.87 5.43
CA LEU A 68 5.25 -12.67 6.26
C LEU A 68 5.20 -13.03 7.76
N LEU A 69 4.33 -13.96 8.15
CA LEU A 69 4.18 -14.41 9.54
C LEU A 69 5.47 -15.02 10.10
N LEU A 70 6.19 -15.82 9.31
CA LEU A 70 7.50 -16.39 9.68
C LEU A 70 8.57 -15.32 9.93
N ARG A 71 8.37 -14.08 9.47
CA ARG A 71 9.23 -12.93 9.71
C ARG A 71 8.74 -12.02 10.84
N GLY A 72 7.72 -12.48 11.57
CA GLY A 72 7.16 -11.73 12.69
C GLY A 72 6.36 -10.50 12.26
N VAL A 73 5.84 -10.49 11.03
CA VAL A 73 4.95 -9.42 10.56
C VAL A 73 3.61 -9.52 11.27
N ASP A 74 3.17 -8.43 11.83
CA ASP A 74 1.88 -8.26 12.49
C ASP A 74 1.04 -7.08 11.94
N LEU A 75 1.62 -6.27 11.07
CA LEU A 75 0.94 -5.21 10.32
C LEU A 75 1.38 -5.27 8.86
N VAL A 76 0.42 -5.35 7.95
CA VAL A 76 0.67 -5.33 6.49
C VAL A 76 0.31 -3.97 5.92
N VAL A 77 1.20 -3.40 5.12
CA VAL A 77 1.01 -2.11 4.43
C VAL A 77 1.00 -2.35 2.93
N LEU A 78 -0.10 -2.02 2.27
CA LEU A 78 -0.18 -1.99 0.82
C LEU A 78 0.33 -0.61 0.34
N ALA A 79 1.49 -0.61 -0.30
CA ALA A 79 2.16 0.58 -0.80
C ALA A 79 2.21 0.56 -2.34
N GLY A 80 1.06 0.73 -2.97
CA GLY A 80 0.89 0.58 -4.42
C GLY A 80 0.90 -0.89 -4.88
N TYR A 81 0.25 -1.76 -4.13
CA TYR A 81 0.06 -3.17 -4.49
C TYR A 81 -1.19 -3.34 -5.35
N MET A 82 -1.02 -3.81 -6.59
CA MET A 82 -2.06 -3.81 -7.63
C MET A 82 -2.92 -5.08 -7.70
N HIS A 83 -2.86 -5.96 -6.70
CA HIS A 83 -3.70 -7.15 -6.62
C HIS A 83 -4.63 -7.09 -5.41
N LEU A 84 -5.88 -7.53 -5.60
CA LEU A 84 -6.77 -7.77 -4.48
C LEU A 84 -6.30 -9.00 -3.71
N LEU A 85 -6.25 -8.88 -2.40
CA LEU A 85 -5.94 -9.97 -1.49
C LEU A 85 -7.17 -10.85 -1.30
N THR A 86 -6.95 -12.13 -1.11
CA THR A 86 -8.03 -13.08 -0.85
C THR A 86 -8.47 -13.02 0.60
N GLN A 87 -9.71 -13.43 0.87
CA GLN A 87 -10.22 -13.51 2.23
C GLN A 87 -9.30 -14.33 3.15
N SER A 88 -8.77 -15.45 2.66
CA SER A 88 -7.83 -16.28 3.43
C SER A 88 -6.53 -15.56 3.82
N PHE A 89 -6.12 -14.54 3.07
CA PHE A 89 -5.02 -13.65 3.48
C PHE A 89 -5.49 -12.65 4.54
N LEU A 90 -6.65 -12.02 4.33
CA LEU A 90 -7.20 -11.03 5.27
C LEU A 90 -7.41 -11.61 6.66
N GLU A 91 -7.90 -12.85 6.74
CA GLU A 91 -8.11 -13.59 8.00
C GLU A 91 -6.82 -13.87 8.79
N ARG A 92 -5.65 -13.83 8.13
CA ARG A 92 -4.35 -14.01 8.82
C ARG A 92 -3.85 -12.74 9.49
N PHE A 93 -4.39 -11.58 9.10
CA PHE A 93 -4.03 -10.27 9.62
C PHE A 93 -5.31 -9.45 9.94
N PRO A 94 -6.19 -9.92 10.82
CA PRO A 94 -7.48 -9.26 11.11
C PRO A 94 -7.26 -7.85 11.65
N ASP A 95 -7.87 -6.86 11.01
CA ASP A 95 -7.74 -5.43 11.32
C ASP A 95 -6.28 -4.90 11.35
N ARG A 96 -5.38 -5.58 10.62
CA ARG A 96 -3.95 -5.29 10.57
C ARG A 96 -3.41 -5.18 9.14
N ILE A 97 -4.27 -4.83 8.18
CA ILE A 97 -3.87 -4.54 6.80
C ILE A 97 -4.34 -3.12 6.48
N VAL A 98 -3.43 -2.27 6.03
CA VAL A 98 -3.72 -0.89 5.67
C VAL A 98 -3.26 -0.60 4.24
N ASN A 99 -3.97 0.31 3.57
CA ASN A 99 -3.65 0.78 2.23
C ASN A 99 -3.60 2.31 2.21
N VAL A 100 -2.76 2.86 1.34
CA VAL A 100 -2.78 4.27 0.96
C VAL A 100 -3.38 4.40 -0.43
N HIS A 101 -4.39 5.26 -0.57
CA HIS A 101 -5.15 5.46 -1.79
C HIS A 101 -5.16 6.94 -2.21
N PRO A 102 -4.91 7.27 -3.50
CA PRO A 102 -4.73 8.65 -3.96
C PRO A 102 -6.07 9.35 -4.30
N SER A 103 -7.05 9.24 -3.42
CA SER A 103 -8.29 10.02 -3.45
C SER A 103 -8.87 10.22 -2.06
N LEU A 104 -9.91 11.04 -1.94
CA LEU A 104 -10.76 11.12 -0.74
C LEU A 104 -11.87 10.07 -0.83
N LEU A 105 -11.61 8.85 -0.36
CA LEU A 105 -12.61 7.79 -0.36
C LEU A 105 -13.89 8.21 0.38
N PRO A 106 -15.10 7.85 -0.09
CA PRO A 106 -15.38 6.82 -1.11
C PRO A 106 -15.27 7.29 -2.56
N ASP A 107 -14.82 8.51 -2.84
CA ASP A 107 -14.69 9.02 -4.20
C ASP A 107 -13.51 8.38 -4.92
N PHE A 108 -13.69 8.02 -6.19
CA PHE A 108 -12.66 7.50 -7.09
C PHE A 108 -11.90 6.28 -6.53
N PRO A 109 -12.56 5.16 -6.19
CA PRO A 109 -11.89 3.92 -5.82
C PRO A 109 -11.17 3.30 -7.02
N GLY A 110 -10.19 2.42 -6.77
CA GLY A 110 -9.49 1.65 -7.80
C GLY A 110 -8.24 2.33 -8.37
N ALA A 111 -7.66 1.68 -9.37
CA ALA A 111 -6.29 1.98 -9.82
C ALA A 111 -6.12 3.31 -10.58
N ARG A 112 -7.21 3.97 -10.99
CA ARG A 112 -7.17 5.21 -11.79
C ARG A 112 -7.71 6.42 -11.06
N ALA A 113 -7.65 6.43 -9.74
CA ALA A 113 -8.27 7.46 -8.91
C ALA A 113 -7.89 8.91 -9.32
N VAL A 114 -6.63 9.17 -9.63
CA VAL A 114 -6.17 10.51 -10.05
C VAL A 114 -6.73 10.88 -11.41
N GLU A 115 -6.72 9.95 -12.37
CA GLU A 115 -7.26 10.16 -13.72
C GLU A 115 -8.77 10.38 -13.68
N ASP A 116 -9.46 9.62 -12.86
CA ASP A 116 -10.92 9.71 -12.69
C ASP A 116 -11.31 11.04 -12.02
N ALA A 117 -10.56 11.51 -11.02
CA ALA A 117 -10.75 12.81 -10.40
C ALA A 117 -10.54 13.97 -11.40
N LEU A 118 -9.47 13.90 -12.21
CA LEU A 118 -9.21 14.87 -13.27
C LEU A 118 -10.32 14.88 -14.33
N SER A 119 -10.83 13.71 -14.71
CA SER A 119 -11.90 13.55 -15.71
C SER A 119 -13.26 14.06 -15.18
N ALA A 120 -13.51 13.88 -13.90
CA ALA A 120 -14.71 14.38 -13.24
C ALA A 120 -14.71 15.90 -13.02
N GLY A 121 -13.54 16.55 -13.16
CA GLY A 121 -13.42 18.01 -13.03
C GLY A 121 -13.63 18.52 -11.59
N VAL A 122 -13.34 17.70 -10.59
CA VAL A 122 -13.45 18.12 -9.19
C VAL A 122 -12.37 19.15 -8.84
N GLU A 123 -12.67 20.04 -7.90
CA GLU A 123 -11.70 21.05 -7.44
C GLU A 123 -10.69 20.49 -6.43
N THR A 124 -11.10 19.43 -5.72
CA THR A 124 -10.31 18.81 -4.66
C THR A 124 -10.37 17.30 -4.77
N THR A 125 -9.24 16.64 -4.63
CA THR A 125 -9.08 15.21 -4.37
C THR A 125 -8.28 15.03 -3.08
N GLY A 126 -7.55 13.94 -2.90
CA GLY A 126 -6.73 13.78 -1.69
C GLY A 126 -6.04 12.45 -1.59
N VAL A 127 -5.70 12.12 -0.36
CA VAL A 127 -5.09 10.85 0.03
C VAL A 127 -5.87 10.26 1.19
N THR A 128 -6.15 8.98 1.13
CA THR A 128 -6.78 8.21 2.20
C THR A 128 -5.87 7.08 2.65
N VAL A 129 -5.62 6.97 3.94
CA VAL A 129 -5.12 5.74 4.56
C VAL A 129 -6.29 5.04 5.23
N HIS A 130 -6.54 3.77 4.88
CA HIS A 130 -7.70 3.01 5.33
C HIS A 130 -7.32 1.56 5.63
N TYR A 131 -8.14 0.88 6.41
CA TYR A 131 -8.05 -0.57 6.56
C TYR A 131 -8.50 -1.26 5.28
N VAL A 132 -7.93 -2.44 5.02
CA VAL A 132 -8.30 -3.25 3.85
C VAL A 132 -9.30 -4.32 4.29
N ASP A 133 -10.41 -4.40 3.56
CA ASP A 133 -11.45 -5.42 3.66
C ASP A 133 -11.57 -6.22 2.36
N GLU A 134 -12.65 -6.98 2.18
CA GLU A 134 -12.90 -7.79 0.99
C GLU A 134 -13.25 -6.97 -0.25
N GLY A 135 -13.65 -5.70 -0.07
CA GLY A 135 -14.04 -4.80 -1.14
C GLY A 135 -12.88 -4.06 -1.77
N LEU A 136 -13.17 -3.33 -2.83
CA LEU A 136 -12.20 -2.45 -3.48
C LEU A 136 -12.26 -1.08 -2.80
N ASP A 137 -11.26 -0.77 -1.98
CA ASP A 137 -11.10 0.49 -1.25
C ASP A 137 -12.32 0.87 -0.37
N THR A 138 -13.00 -0.15 0.20
CA THR A 138 -14.23 0.01 1.01
C THR A 138 -13.99 -0.02 2.52
N GLY A 139 -12.80 -0.39 2.95
CA GLY A 139 -12.47 -0.52 4.37
C GLY A 139 -12.50 0.82 5.13
N ALA A 140 -12.61 0.71 6.45
CA ALA A 140 -12.75 1.87 7.33
C ALA A 140 -11.58 2.84 7.19
N VAL A 141 -11.90 4.12 6.99
CA VAL A 141 -10.91 5.20 6.88
C VAL A 141 -10.22 5.42 8.22
N ILE A 142 -8.89 5.49 8.20
CA ILE A 142 -8.07 5.84 9.37
C ILE A 142 -7.78 7.34 9.36
N ARG A 143 -7.31 7.84 8.21
CA ARG A 143 -6.98 9.25 8.02
C ARG A 143 -7.09 9.67 6.55
N GLN A 144 -7.53 10.89 6.33
CA GLN A 144 -7.59 11.49 5.00
C GLN A 144 -7.00 12.89 5.02
N GLU A 145 -6.46 13.29 3.87
CA GLU A 145 -5.98 14.65 3.66
C GLU A 145 -6.37 15.16 2.27
N PRO A 146 -7.02 16.34 2.18
CA PRO A 146 -7.40 16.92 0.90
C PRO A 146 -6.21 17.50 0.15
N VAL A 147 -6.24 17.39 -1.18
CA VAL A 147 -5.27 17.97 -2.11
C VAL A 147 -6.04 18.73 -3.18
N PRO A 148 -5.84 20.06 -3.34
CA PRO A 148 -6.42 20.82 -4.45
C PRO A 148 -5.97 20.26 -5.79
N VAL A 149 -6.87 20.14 -6.77
CA VAL A 149 -6.54 19.60 -8.09
C VAL A 149 -5.66 20.57 -8.88
N GLU A 150 -5.93 21.88 -8.78
CA GLU A 150 -5.12 22.87 -9.48
C GLU A 150 -3.83 23.25 -8.70
N PRO A 151 -2.71 23.46 -9.39
CA PRO A 151 -2.51 23.25 -10.83
C PRO A 151 -2.38 21.75 -11.18
N ARG A 152 -3.06 21.32 -12.24
CA ARG A 152 -3.11 19.89 -12.67
C ARG A 152 -1.73 19.30 -12.97
N THR A 153 -0.83 20.13 -13.47
CA THR A 153 0.53 19.72 -13.87
C THR A 153 1.38 19.18 -12.70
N THR A 154 1.07 19.54 -11.47
CA THR A 154 1.80 19.10 -10.26
C THR A 154 0.93 18.25 -9.33
N LEU A 155 -0.27 17.85 -9.74
CA LEU A 155 -1.19 17.13 -8.88
C LEU A 155 -0.61 15.81 -8.36
N VAL A 156 -0.02 15.00 -9.25
CA VAL A 156 0.57 13.70 -8.87
C VAL A 156 1.70 13.89 -7.86
N GLU A 157 2.57 14.88 -8.07
CA GLU A 157 3.66 15.18 -7.14
C GLU A 157 3.15 15.59 -5.75
N ARG A 158 2.09 16.41 -5.71
CA ARG A 158 1.46 16.84 -4.45
C ARG A 158 0.75 15.70 -3.73
N ILE A 159 0.09 14.81 -4.46
CA ILE A 159 -0.50 13.59 -3.90
C ILE A 159 0.60 12.72 -3.30
N HIS A 160 1.68 12.44 -4.04
CA HIS A 160 2.80 11.67 -3.51
C HIS A 160 3.45 12.32 -2.27
N ALA A 161 3.58 13.65 -2.25
CA ALA A 161 4.11 14.34 -1.08
C ALA A 161 3.23 14.13 0.17
N VAL A 162 1.91 14.10 0.00
CA VAL A 162 0.97 13.79 1.09
C VAL A 162 1.05 12.32 1.49
N GLU A 163 1.07 11.39 0.52
CA GLU A 163 1.21 9.95 0.79
C GLU A 163 2.48 9.66 1.61
N HIS A 164 3.63 10.23 1.19
CA HIS A 164 4.93 10.00 1.81
C HIS A 164 5.03 10.54 3.24
N ARG A 165 4.14 11.43 3.63
CA ARG A 165 4.05 11.93 5.01
C ARG A 165 2.96 11.18 5.79
N LEU A 166 1.76 11.12 5.23
CA LEU A 166 0.57 10.60 5.91
C LEU A 166 0.69 9.10 6.23
N LEU A 167 1.19 8.30 5.27
CA LEU A 167 1.31 6.86 5.45
C LEU A 167 2.29 6.49 6.57
N PRO A 168 3.54 7.01 6.63
CA PRO A 168 4.43 6.75 7.75
C PRO A 168 3.87 7.19 9.12
N GLU A 169 3.19 8.34 9.20
CA GLU A 169 2.56 8.83 10.43
C GLU A 169 1.51 7.82 10.95
N VAL A 170 0.60 7.40 10.08
CA VAL A 170 -0.45 6.42 10.44
C VAL A 170 0.15 5.08 10.82
N VAL A 171 1.11 4.57 10.05
CA VAL A 171 1.77 3.29 10.34
C VAL A 171 2.52 3.33 11.66
N HIS A 172 3.20 4.44 11.98
CA HIS A 172 3.87 4.64 13.26
C HIS A 172 2.87 4.54 14.44
N GLU A 173 1.73 5.21 14.34
CA GLU A 173 0.67 5.13 15.37
C GLU A 173 0.10 3.72 15.54
N LEU A 174 -0.06 2.97 14.44
CA LEU A 174 -0.55 1.59 14.48
C LEU A 174 0.47 0.61 15.08
N CYS A 175 1.76 0.88 14.92
CA CYS A 175 2.83 0.09 15.54
C CYS A 175 2.95 0.34 17.05
N ALA A 176 2.51 1.49 17.54
CA ALA A 176 2.58 1.87 18.96
C ALA A 176 1.41 1.28 19.81
N ARG A 177 0.41 0.70 19.16
CA ARG A 177 -0.75 0.04 19.79
C ARG A 177 -0.50 -1.45 20.00
#